data_00b00b9625ada5c96bd04ce97eeda363
#
_entry.id   00b00b9625ada5c96bd04ce97eeda363
#
_cell.length_a   1.000
_cell.length_b   1.000
_cell.length_c   1.000
_cell.angle_alpha   90.00
_cell.angle_beta   90.00
_cell.angle_gamma   90.00
#
_symmetry.space_group_name_H-M   'P 1'
#
loop_
_entity.id
_entity.type
_entity.pdbx_description
1 polymer ?
#
loop_
_entity_poly.entity_id
_entity_poly.type
_entity_poly.pdbx_seq_one_letter_code
_entity_poly.pdbx_strand_id
1 'polypeptide(L)'
;MVRSSATTLKGKALQLLALRDYSRAEMHQKLLSWLRVQAVKQAKGAGRQRPSACTSAPAGAEQRRTSALAFKPCVEYSDALGTWEDARHLSGDDGPATDSAVVHEAATSTAHEQAAAWLEEQSRLIPAVLDEMQVKGWLDDRRAAEALLHQRSARFGQARLRQALQQKGIDADTCRELLQATAQSEYARAQALWQKKFGALPSTPAERAKQMRFLASRGFAAAIIQRILRHGPEDDGI
;
A
#
# COMPACT_ATOMS: atom_id res chain seq x y z
N MET A 1 22.69 -20.69 -13.83
CA MET A 1 22.22 -20.93 -12.45
C MET A 1 21.84 -19.58 -11.82
N VAL A 2 20.62 -19.14 -11.99
CA VAL A 2 20.09 -17.96 -11.29
C VAL A 2 19.57 -18.46 -9.94
N ARG A 3 20.36 -18.29 -8.88
CA ARG A 3 19.88 -18.47 -7.51
C ARG A 3 18.89 -17.34 -7.25
N SER A 4 17.60 -17.63 -7.38
CA SER A 4 16.54 -16.79 -6.82
C SER A 4 16.76 -16.77 -5.31
N SER A 5 17.47 -15.78 -4.80
CA SER A 5 17.64 -15.55 -3.38
C SER A 5 16.26 -15.20 -2.83
N ALA A 6 15.62 -16.21 -2.22
CA ALA A 6 14.37 -15.99 -1.50
C ALA A 6 14.65 -14.91 -0.45
N THR A 7 14.11 -13.72 -0.67
CA THR A 7 14.25 -12.60 0.27
C THR A 7 13.57 -13.04 1.57
N THR A 8 14.34 -13.18 2.64
CA THR A 8 13.79 -13.52 3.96
C THR A 8 12.90 -12.38 4.46
N LEU A 9 11.96 -12.68 5.37
CA LEU A 9 11.09 -11.69 6.00
C LEU A 9 11.90 -10.51 6.57
N LYS A 10 13.00 -10.80 7.27
CA LYS A 10 13.92 -9.82 7.82
C LYS A 10 14.62 -9.01 6.72
N GLY A 11 15.08 -9.66 5.66
CA GLY A 11 15.68 -8.96 4.51
C GLY A 11 14.70 -8.01 3.83
N LYS A 12 13.42 -8.41 3.73
CA LYS A 12 12.38 -7.52 3.20
C LYS A 12 12.11 -6.33 4.10
N ALA A 13 12.07 -6.53 5.41
CA ALA A 13 11.90 -5.43 6.35
C ALA A 13 13.06 -4.43 6.29
N LEU A 14 14.31 -4.90 6.22
CA LEU A 14 15.48 -4.03 6.05
C LEU A 14 15.45 -3.25 4.73
N GLN A 15 15.03 -3.88 3.64
CA GLN A 15 14.84 -3.16 2.36
C GLN A 15 13.82 -2.03 2.47
N LEU A 16 12.74 -2.23 3.22
CA LEU A 16 11.74 -1.19 3.43
C LEU A 16 12.29 -0.05 4.28
N LEU A 17 12.98 -0.36 5.39
CA LEU A 17 13.58 0.64 6.28
C LEU A 17 14.68 1.47 5.60
N ALA A 18 15.37 0.92 4.60
CA ALA A 18 16.34 1.66 3.80
C ALA A 18 15.70 2.77 2.93
N LEU A 19 14.39 2.70 2.68
CA LEU A 19 13.68 3.68 1.84
C LEU A 19 13.16 4.86 2.66
N ARG A 20 12.62 4.60 3.85
CA ARG A 20 12.06 5.61 4.77
C ARG A 20 11.82 5.02 6.16
N ASP A 21 11.51 5.90 7.11
CA ASP A 21 11.01 5.48 8.41
C ASP A 21 9.59 4.95 8.31
N TYR A 22 9.36 3.84 9.00
CA TYR A 22 8.05 3.18 9.12
C TYR A 22 7.67 3.06 10.59
N SER A 23 6.38 3.17 10.88
CA SER A 23 5.88 2.75 12.19
C SER A 23 5.79 1.22 12.26
N ARG A 24 5.74 0.69 13.49
CA ARG A 24 5.57 -0.75 13.74
C ARG A 24 4.34 -1.31 13.05
N ALA A 25 3.20 -0.62 13.19
CA ALA A 25 1.94 -1.03 12.58
C ALA A 25 2.00 -0.99 11.04
N GLU A 26 2.60 0.06 10.47
CA GLU A 26 2.76 0.15 9.02
C GLU A 26 3.68 -0.95 8.49
N MET A 27 4.81 -1.21 9.15
CA MET A 27 5.73 -2.25 8.78
C MET A 27 5.08 -3.63 8.84
N HIS A 28 4.30 -3.92 9.90
CA HIS A 28 3.52 -5.14 10.03
C HIS A 28 2.58 -5.34 8.83
N GLN A 29 1.81 -4.33 8.47
CA GLN A 29 0.91 -4.39 7.31
C GLN A 29 1.65 -4.60 5.99
N LYS A 30 2.80 -3.95 5.80
CA LYS A 30 3.64 -4.10 4.61
C LYS A 30 4.21 -5.51 4.48
N LEU A 31 4.68 -6.08 5.57
CA LEU A 31 5.19 -7.45 5.57
C LEU A 31 4.08 -8.47 5.32
N LEU A 32 2.92 -8.30 5.93
CA LEU A 32 1.75 -9.14 5.65
C LEU A 32 1.33 -9.09 4.18
N SER A 33 1.26 -7.88 3.60
CA SER A 33 0.90 -7.74 2.19
C SER A 33 1.92 -8.39 1.27
N TRP A 34 3.22 -8.28 1.59
CA TRP A 34 4.28 -8.94 0.85
C TRP A 34 4.19 -10.47 0.96
N LEU A 35 3.95 -11.03 2.16
CA LEU A 35 3.76 -12.47 2.36
C LEU A 35 2.57 -13.01 1.55
N ARG A 36 1.44 -12.28 1.53
CA ARG A 36 0.28 -12.66 0.71
C ARG A 36 0.63 -12.78 -0.78
N VAL A 37 1.41 -11.83 -1.30
CA VAL A 37 1.89 -11.89 -2.69
C VAL A 37 2.81 -13.08 -2.92
N GLN A 38 3.67 -13.43 -1.94
CA GLN A 38 4.53 -14.61 -2.06
C GLN A 38 3.73 -15.91 -2.02
N ALA A 39 2.73 -16.04 -1.13
CA ALA A 39 1.85 -17.20 -1.05
C ALA A 39 1.12 -17.45 -2.38
N VAL A 40 0.57 -16.38 -3.00
CA VAL A 40 -0.06 -16.50 -4.32
C VAL A 40 0.92 -16.95 -5.41
N LYS A 41 2.16 -16.47 -5.37
CA LYS A 41 3.21 -16.91 -6.31
C LYS A 41 3.57 -18.37 -6.13
N GLN A 42 3.63 -18.86 -4.89
CA GLN A 42 3.90 -20.27 -4.58
C GLN A 42 2.76 -21.17 -5.09
N ALA A 43 1.50 -20.81 -4.81
CA ALA A 43 0.34 -21.54 -5.30
C ALA A 43 0.32 -21.64 -6.84
N LYS A 44 0.64 -20.54 -7.55
CA LYS A 44 0.71 -20.52 -9.01
C LYS A 44 1.94 -21.29 -9.56
N GLY A 45 3.04 -21.32 -8.82
CA GLY A 45 4.27 -22.04 -9.20
C GLY A 45 4.11 -23.56 -9.11
N ALA A 46 3.39 -24.04 -8.11
CA ALA A 46 3.12 -25.47 -7.94
C ALA A 46 2.28 -26.08 -9.09
N GLY A 47 1.36 -25.29 -9.67
CA GLY A 47 0.55 -25.72 -10.82
C GLY A 47 1.30 -25.78 -12.16
N ARG A 48 2.56 -25.30 -12.23
CA ARG A 48 3.39 -25.31 -13.43
C ARG A 48 4.45 -26.39 -13.49
N GLN A 49 4.62 -27.18 -12.46
CA GLN A 49 5.49 -28.36 -12.53
C GLN A 49 4.77 -29.45 -13.34
N ARG A 50 5.01 -29.44 -14.67
CA ARG A 50 4.69 -30.57 -15.52
C ARG A 50 5.41 -31.79 -14.90
N PRO A 51 4.71 -32.91 -14.69
CA PRO A 51 5.39 -34.16 -14.35
C PRO A 51 6.41 -34.40 -15.47
N SER A 52 7.67 -34.52 -15.10
CA SER A 52 8.72 -34.95 -15.99
C SER A 52 8.44 -36.41 -16.34
N ALA A 53 7.64 -36.59 -17.39
CA ALA A 53 7.45 -37.90 -17.97
C ALA A 53 8.80 -38.30 -18.59
N CYS A 54 9.45 -39.23 -17.95
CA CYS A 54 10.49 -40.05 -18.56
C CYS A 54 9.91 -40.69 -19.82
N THR A 55 10.26 -40.14 -20.98
CA THR A 55 10.10 -40.87 -22.21
C THR A 55 11.37 -40.67 -23.02
N SER A 56 12.21 -41.65 -22.92
CA SER A 56 13.23 -41.96 -23.93
C SER A 56 12.50 -42.26 -25.24
N ALA A 57 12.71 -41.44 -26.25
CA ALA A 57 12.42 -41.78 -27.64
C ALA A 57 13.36 -41.01 -28.56
N PRO A 58 13.70 -41.58 -29.71
CA PRO A 58 15.00 -41.40 -30.38
C PRO A 58 15.06 -40.18 -31.34
N ALA A 59 16.30 -39.89 -31.67
CA ALA A 59 16.73 -38.85 -32.61
C ALA A 59 16.04 -38.88 -33.99
N GLY A 60 15.78 -37.73 -34.55
CA GLY A 60 15.56 -37.54 -35.98
C GLY A 60 14.86 -36.27 -36.39
N ALA A 61 15.58 -35.47 -37.20
CA ALA A 61 15.10 -34.42 -38.13
C ALA A 61 14.84 -33.01 -37.48
N GLU A 62 15.80 -32.14 -37.59
CA GLU A 62 16.07 -31.17 -38.70
C GLU A 62 15.14 -29.93 -38.78
N GLN A 63 15.78 -28.83 -38.43
CA GLN A 63 15.68 -27.46 -38.98
C GLN A 63 14.31 -26.91 -39.45
N ARG A 64 13.89 -25.76 -38.85
CA ARG A 64 13.85 -24.51 -39.63
C ARG A 64 13.78 -23.27 -38.70
N ARG A 65 14.59 -22.33 -39.05
CA ARG A 65 14.68 -20.95 -38.59
C ARG A 65 13.36 -20.20 -38.92
N THR A 66 12.99 -19.25 -38.10
CA THR A 66 12.88 -17.81 -38.40
C THR A 66 12.19 -17.07 -37.26
N SER A 67 12.83 -16.08 -36.78
CA SER A 67 12.53 -14.67 -36.95
C SER A 67 11.77 -14.02 -35.80
N ALA A 68 12.51 -13.11 -35.20
CA ALA A 68 12.14 -12.05 -34.26
C ALA A 68 10.77 -11.39 -34.51
N LEU A 69 10.13 -10.96 -33.43
CA LEU A 69 9.51 -9.62 -33.38
C LEU A 69 9.08 -9.25 -31.94
N ALA A 70 9.67 -8.15 -31.50
CA ALA A 70 9.13 -7.04 -30.74
C ALA A 70 8.28 -7.30 -29.50
N PHE A 71 8.91 -7.09 -28.38
CA PHE A 71 8.32 -6.78 -27.09
C PHE A 71 7.76 -5.34 -27.13
N LYS A 72 6.47 -5.18 -26.91
CA LYS A 72 5.85 -3.89 -26.56
C LYS A 72 5.38 -3.95 -25.11
N PRO A 73 5.70 -2.96 -24.29
CA PRO A 73 5.11 -2.85 -22.96
C PRO A 73 3.74 -2.18 -23.09
N CYS A 74 2.75 -2.68 -22.39
CA CYS A 74 1.42 -2.12 -22.28
C CYS A 74 1.03 -2.05 -20.82
N VAL A 75 0.74 -0.89 -20.37
CA VAL A 75 -0.48 -0.12 -20.40
C VAL A 75 -1.46 -0.53 -19.30
N GLU A 76 -1.66 0.41 -18.42
CA GLU A 76 -2.86 0.84 -17.71
C GLU A 76 -3.99 -0.18 -17.48
N TYR A 77 -4.19 -0.46 -16.20
CA TYR A 77 -5.38 -1.11 -15.69
C TYR A 77 -6.41 -0.04 -15.35
N SER A 78 -7.39 0.12 -16.21
CA SER A 78 -8.60 0.87 -15.91
C SER A 78 -9.77 -0.10 -15.70
N ASP A 79 -10.53 0.19 -14.65
CA ASP A 79 -11.74 -0.47 -14.21
C ASP A 79 -12.76 -0.67 -15.33
N ALA A 80 -13.25 -1.92 -15.48
CA ALA A 80 -14.55 -2.17 -16.06
C ALA A 80 -15.15 -3.44 -15.46
N LEU A 81 -16.13 -3.26 -14.59
CA LEU A 81 -17.10 -4.26 -14.18
C LEU A 81 -17.90 -4.70 -15.40
N GLY A 82 -17.68 -5.91 -15.87
CA GLY A 82 -18.49 -6.58 -16.87
C GLY A 82 -19.03 -7.89 -16.32
N THR A 83 -20.35 -7.94 -16.15
CA THR A 83 -21.14 -9.10 -15.75
C THR A 83 -20.99 -10.24 -16.74
N TRP A 84 -20.57 -11.41 -16.25
CA TRP A 84 -20.41 -12.66 -17.02
C TRP A 84 -21.66 -13.55 -16.92
N GLU A 85 -22.80 -13.08 -17.26
CA GLU A 85 -24.00 -13.92 -17.49
C GLU A 85 -24.32 -13.83 -18.96
N ASP A 86 -24.01 -14.93 -19.69
CA ASP A 86 -24.66 -15.45 -20.87
C ASP A 86 -23.66 -16.15 -21.79
N ALA A 87 -23.37 -17.42 -21.47
CA ALA A 87 -22.94 -18.40 -22.47
C ALA A 87 -23.25 -19.81 -21.97
N ARG A 88 -24.53 -20.09 -21.81
CA ARG A 88 -25.02 -21.46 -21.72
C ARG A 88 -25.99 -21.66 -22.91
N HIS A 89 -25.44 -22.19 -24.00
CA HIS A 89 -26.14 -23.16 -24.85
C HIS A 89 -25.26 -23.52 -26.05
N LEU A 90 -25.24 -24.83 -26.26
CA LEU A 90 -24.87 -25.60 -27.44
C LEU A 90 -23.51 -26.31 -27.34
N SER A 91 -23.50 -27.53 -26.93
CA SER A 91 -23.31 -28.76 -27.74
C SER A 91 -23.05 -29.92 -26.80
N GLY A 92 -23.92 -30.88 -26.87
CA GLY A 92 -23.68 -32.20 -26.27
C GLY A 92 -22.56 -32.92 -27.04
N ASP A 93 -21.63 -33.40 -26.28
CA ASP A 93 -20.76 -34.50 -26.65
C ASP A 93 -20.50 -35.28 -25.34
N ASP A 94 -21.24 -36.38 -25.17
CA ASP A 94 -21.11 -37.34 -24.08
C ASP A 94 -19.83 -38.19 -24.30
N GLY A 95 -18.68 -37.56 -24.21
CA GLY A 95 -17.41 -38.26 -24.01
C GLY A 95 -17.20 -38.54 -22.52
N PRO A 96 -16.63 -39.69 -22.10
CA PRO A 96 -16.38 -39.98 -20.72
C PRO A 96 -15.50 -38.87 -20.15
N ALA A 97 -16.04 -38.12 -19.16
CA ALA A 97 -15.30 -37.06 -18.45
C ALA A 97 -14.02 -37.68 -17.89
N THR A 98 -12.93 -37.36 -18.55
CA THR A 98 -11.62 -37.91 -18.22
C THR A 98 -11.19 -37.44 -16.82
N ASP A 99 -10.73 -38.38 -16.04
CA ASP A 99 -10.10 -38.28 -14.68
C ASP A 99 -9.11 -37.10 -14.53
N SER A 100 -8.71 -36.49 -15.62
CA SER A 100 -7.76 -35.39 -15.69
C SER A 100 -8.27 -34.08 -15.06
N ALA A 101 -9.58 -33.77 -15.16
CA ALA A 101 -10.15 -32.53 -14.61
C ALA A 101 -10.22 -32.60 -13.07
N VAL A 102 -10.60 -33.74 -12.53
CA VAL A 102 -10.71 -33.99 -11.08
C VAL A 102 -9.33 -33.96 -10.42
N VAL A 103 -8.31 -34.51 -11.08
CA VAL A 103 -6.92 -34.49 -10.59
C VAL A 103 -6.34 -33.07 -10.62
N HIS A 104 -6.68 -32.24 -11.60
CA HIS A 104 -6.24 -30.84 -11.63
C HIS A 104 -6.90 -29.98 -10.56
N GLU A 105 -8.17 -30.22 -10.28
CA GLU A 105 -8.90 -29.48 -9.24
C GLU A 105 -8.42 -29.83 -7.84
N ALA A 106 -8.17 -31.11 -7.57
CA ALA A 106 -7.57 -31.57 -6.33
C ALA A 106 -6.14 -31.03 -6.12
N ALA A 107 -5.31 -31.02 -7.16
CA ALA A 107 -3.94 -30.50 -7.09
C ALA A 107 -3.90 -28.97 -6.86
N THR A 108 -4.83 -28.23 -7.41
CA THR A 108 -4.94 -26.78 -7.15
C THR A 108 -5.44 -26.47 -5.75
N SER A 109 -6.36 -27.28 -5.20
CA SER A 109 -6.84 -27.16 -3.82
C SER A 109 -5.70 -27.36 -2.82
N THR A 110 -4.94 -28.44 -2.97
CA THR A 110 -3.79 -28.73 -2.08
C THR A 110 -2.71 -27.65 -2.14
N ALA A 111 -2.42 -27.09 -3.31
CA ALA A 111 -1.46 -25.99 -3.46
C ALA A 111 -1.91 -24.71 -2.75
N HIS A 112 -3.22 -24.40 -2.78
CA HIS A 112 -3.77 -23.26 -2.06
C HIS A 112 -3.73 -23.47 -0.54
N GLU A 113 -4.05 -24.66 -0.06
CA GLU A 113 -3.98 -25.00 1.36
C GLU A 113 -2.54 -24.92 1.89
N GLN A 114 -1.58 -25.44 1.14
CA GLN A 114 -0.16 -25.32 1.49
C GLN A 114 0.33 -23.87 1.52
N ALA A 115 -0.09 -23.04 0.54
CA ALA A 115 0.24 -21.63 0.52
C ALA A 115 -0.40 -20.86 1.68
N ALA A 116 -1.63 -21.23 2.08
CA ALA A 116 -2.31 -20.65 3.23
C ALA A 116 -1.61 -21.00 4.55
N ALA A 117 -1.26 -22.26 4.73
CA ALA A 117 -0.53 -22.74 5.90
C ALA A 117 0.86 -22.06 6.02
N TRP A 118 1.58 -21.97 4.91
CA TRP A 118 2.85 -21.23 4.87
C TRP A 118 2.68 -19.76 5.23
N LEU A 119 1.64 -19.09 4.70
CA LEU A 119 1.35 -17.70 5.02
C LEU A 119 1.08 -17.50 6.51
N GLU A 120 0.32 -18.40 7.11
CA GLU A 120 0.02 -18.35 8.54
C GLU A 120 1.28 -18.53 9.38
N GLU A 121 2.11 -19.52 9.07
CA GLU A 121 3.39 -19.77 9.74
C GLU A 121 4.32 -18.55 9.65
N GLN A 122 4.51 -18.00 8.45
CA GLN A 122 5.35 -16.81 8.25
C GLN A 122 4.78 -15.56 8.93
N SER A 123 3.46 -15.42 8.99
CA SER A 123 2.82 -14.27 9.63
C SER A 123 3.06 -14.25 11.14
N ARG A 124 3.15 -15.42 11.78
CA ARG A 124 3.48 -15.56 13.21
C ARG A 124 4.89 -15.10 13.57
N LEU A 125 5.79 -15.05 12.58
CA LEU A 125 7.18 -14.59 12.78
C LEU A 125 7.30 -13.06 12.70
N ILE A 126 6.32 -12.36 12.15
CA ILE A 126 6.38 -10.90 11.97
C ILE A 126 6.64 -10.18 13.30
N PRO A 127 5.89 -10.43 14.39
CA PRO A 127 6.11 -9.71 15.65
C PRO A 127 7.54 -9.82 16.15
N ALA A 128 8.11 -11.03 16.15
CA ALA A 128 9.48 -11.27 16.59
C ALA A 128 10.52 -10.51 15.76
N VAL A 129 10.32 -10.42 14.44
CA VAL A 129 11.20 -9.64 13.56
C VAL A 129 11.07 -8.15 13.85
N LEU A 130 9.86 -7.65 14.12
CA LEU A 130 9.63 -6.24 14.46
C LEU A 130 10.25 -5.88 15.82
N ASP A 131 10.13 -6.77 16.82
CA ASP A 131 10.73 -6.60 18.13
C ASP A 131 12.26 -6.51 18.03
N GLU A 132 12.88 -7.40 17.25
CA GLU A 132 14.32 -7.35 17.00
C GLU A 132 14.73 -6.00 16.36
N MET A 133 13.95 -5.48 15.42
CA MET A 133 14.24 -4.22 14.77
C MET A 133 14.07 -3.01 15.70
N GLN A 134 13.09 -3.05 16.59
CA GLN A 134 12.93 -2.02 17.62
C GLN A 134 14.09 -2.04 18.63
N VAL A 135 14.49 -3.21 19.12
CA VAL A 135 15.63 -3.35 20.03
C VAL A 135 16.93 -2.82 19.40
N LYS A 136 17.11 -3.00 18.10
CA LYS A 136 18.25 -2.47 17.36
C LYS A 136 18.12 -0.98 16.99
N GLY A 137 17.02 -0.32 17.34
CA GLY A 137 16.78 1.09 17.02
C GLY A 137 16.53 1.36 15.53
N TRP A 138 16.33 0.31 14.70
CA TRP A 138 16.06 0.47 13.27
C TRP A 138 14.60 0.85 13.00
N LEU A 139 13.70 0.37 13.84
CA LEU A 139 12.27 0.68 13.81
C LEU A 139 11.93 1.54 15.03
N ASP A 140 11.42 2.75 14.79
CA ASP A 140 11.08 3.72 15.82
C ASP A 140 9.80 4.48 15.40
N ASP A 141 8.75 4.28 16.19
CA ASP A 141 7.44 4.87 15.95
C ASP A 141 7.46 6.40 16.09
N ARG A 142 8.25 6.92 17.04
CA ARG A 142 8.40 8.37 17.25
C ARG A 142 9.09 9.01 16.05
N ARG A 143 10.20 8.45 15.58
CA ARG A 143 10.92 8.94 14.40
C ARG A 143 10.05 8.91 13.15
N ALA A 144 9.26 7.83 12.95
CA ALA A 144 8.31 7.72 11.85
C ALA A 144 7.19 8.78 11.94
N ALA A 145 6.72 9.09 13.15
CA ALA A 145 5.73 10.12 13.40
C ALA A 145 6.28 11.53 13.12
N GLU A 146 7.48 11.84 13.58
CA GLU A 146 8.16 13.12 13.35
C GLU A 146 8.41 13.34 11.85
N ALA A 147 8.88 12.33 11.13
CA ALA A 147 9.06 12.39 9.68
C ALA A 147 7.74 12.68 8.95
N LEU A 148 6.62 12.05 9.36
CA LEU A 148 5.30 12.32 8.82
C LEU A 148 4.86 13.76 9.08
N LEU A 149 5.03 14.25 10.32
CA LEU A 149 4.68 15.61 10.70
C LEU A 149 5.50 16.63 9.89
N HIS A 150 6.81 16.43 9.79
CA HIS A 150 7.68 17.30 9.00
C HIS A 150 7.20 17.40 7.54
N GLN A 151 6.84 16.26 6.94
CA GLN A 151 6.38 16.23 5.55
C GLN A 151 5.00 16.88 5.33
N ARG A 152 4.09 16.77 6.32
CA ARG A 152 2.67 17.10 6.13
C ARG A 152 2.20 18.36 6.85
N SER A 153 2.92 18.83 7.88
CA SER A 153 2.49 19.96 8.71
C SER A 153 2.25 21.24 7.91
N ALA A 154 3.06 21.52 6.88
CA ALA A 154 2.89 22.70 6.03
C ALA A 154 1.55 22.74 5.26
N ARG A 155 0.89 21.59 5.09
CA ARG A 155 -0.32 21.48 4.25
C ARG A 155 -1.59 21.13 5.01
N PHE A 156 -1.47 20.66 6.26
CA PHE A 156 -2.58 20.11 7.02
C PHE A 156 -2.62 20.66 8.44
N GLY A 157 -3.84 20.85 8.94
CA GLY A 157 -4.11 21.20 10.32
C GLY A 157 -4.05 19.99 11.26
N GLN A 158 -4.15 20.27 12.56
CA GLN A 158 -3.98 19.26 13.61
C GLN A 158 -4.91 18.06 13.51
N ALA A 159 -6.19 18.28 13.14
CA ALA A 159 -7.15 17.19 13.04
C ALA A 159 -6.72 16.15 12.01
N ARG A 160 -6.25 16.59 10.86
CA ARG A 160 -5.79 15.70 9.79
C ARG A 160 -4.43 15.07 10.08
N LEU A 161 -3.55 15.78 10.76
CA LEU A 161 -2.26 15.24 11.23
C LEU A 161 -2.50 14.13 12.27
N ARG A 162 -3.41 14.37 13.24
CA ARG A 162 -3.81 13.35 14.23
C ARG A 162 -4.35 12.09 13.56
N GLN A 163 -5.28 12.25 12.62
CA GLN A 163 -5.82 11.13 11.86
C GLN A 163 -4.73 10.35 11.12
N ALA A 164 -3.77 11.04 10.51
CA ALA A 164 -2.66 10.40 9.79
C ALA A 164 -1.73 9.62 10.74
N LEU A 165 -1.44 10.15 11.94
CA LEU A 165 -0.66 9.45 12.97
C LEU A 165 -1.39 8.20 13.49
N GLN A 166 -2.70 8.32 13.77
CA GLN A 166 -3.53 7.19 14.19
C GLN A 166 -3.59 6.08 13.12
N GLN A 167 -3.72 6.45 11.84
CA GLN A 167 -3.67 5.49 10.74
C GLN A 167 -2.32 4.76 10.64
N LYS A 168 -1.27 5.37 11.12
CA LYS A 168 0.06 4.77 11.24
C LYS A 168 0.22 3.91 12.50
N GLY A 169 -0.80 3.86 13.36
CA GLY A 169 -0.76 3.10 14.60
C GLY A 169 0.17 3.67 15.65
N ILE A 170 0.44 4.98 15.59
CA ILE A 170 1.18 5.69 16.64
C ILE A 170 0.31 5.79 17.88
N ASP A 171 0.88 5.55 19.04
CA ASP A 171 0.15 5.60 20.31
C ASP A 171 -0.39 7.01 20.62
N ALA A 172 -1.43 7.05 21.48
CA ALA A 172 -2.16 8.28 21.73
C ALA A 172 -1.34 9.33 22.50
N ASP A 173 -0.42 8.90 23.35
CA ASP A 173 0.40 9.81 24.16
C ASP A 173 1.48 10.45 23.31
N THR A 174 2.21 9.67 22.52
CA THR A 174 3.16 10.17 21.51
C THR A 174 2.45 11.10 20.50
N CYS A 175 1.26 10.74 20.02
CA CYS A 175 0.46 11.61 19.16
C CYS A 175 0.16 12.96 19.81
N ARG A 176 -0.25 12.96 21.07
CA ARG A 176 -0.59 14.18 21.83
C ARG A 176 0.64 15.08 21.99
N GLU A 177 1.75 14.51 22.43
CA GLU A 177 3.01 15.22 22.63
C GLU A 177 3.49 15.90 21.33
N LEU A 178 3.59 15.15 20.26
CA LEU A 178 4.08 15.65 18.98
C LEU A 178 3.14 16.70 18.37
N LEU A 179 1.83 16.53 18.53
CA LEU A 179 0.86 17.50 18.04
C LEU A 179 0.87 18.80 18.86
N GLN A 180 1.14 18.75 20.17
CA GLN A 180 1.30 19.95 21.00
C GLN A 180 2.47 20.79 20.51
N ALA A 181 3.60 20.18 20.16
CA ALA A 181 4.75 20.89 19.60
C ALA A 181 4.41 21.61 18.28
N THR A 182 3.48 21.09 17.49
CA THR A 182 3.05 21.72 16.23
C THR A 182 1.87 22.68 16.38
N ALA A 183 1.22 22.73 17.55
CA ALA A 183 0.02 23.54 17.79
C ALA A 183 0.28 25.03 17.67
N GLN A 184 1.41 25.50 18.23
CA GLN A 184 1.79 26.90 18.25
C GLN A 184 1.93 27.50 16.84
N SER A 185 2.33 26.69 15.86
CA SER A 185 2.50 27.11 14.46
C SER A 185 1.25 26.90 13.59
N GLU A 186 0.15 26.37 14.12
CA GLU A 186 -1.01 26.00 13.30
C GLU A 186 -1.66 27.23 12.63
N TYR A 187 -1.78 28.34 13.37
CA TYR A 187 -2.31 29.60 12.82
C TYR A 187 -1.47 30.11 11.65
N ALA A 188 -0.16 30.24 11.85
CA ALA A 188 0.75 30.74 10.81
C ALA A 188 0.73 29.84 9.55
N ARG A 189 0.66 28.52 9.74
CA ARG A 189 0.56 27.57 8.62
C ARG A 189 -0.76 27.68 7.86
N ALA A 190 -1.86 27.82 8.60
CA ALA A 190 -3.19 28.02 8.00
C ALA A 190 -3.27 29.33 7.23
N GLN A 191 -2.70 30.40 7.79
CA GLN A 191 -2.62 31.72 7.17
C GLN A 191 -1.79 31.70 5.88
N ALA A 192 -0.58 31.13 5.91
CA ALA A 192 0.28 30.99 4.73
C ALA A 192 -0.40 30.18 3.61
N LEU A 193 -1.11 29.09 3.98
CA LEU A 193 -1.85 28.29 3.01
C LEU A 193 -3.04 29.03 2.41
N TRP A 194 -3.79 29.78 3.24
CA TRP A 194 -4.90 30.62 2.80
C TRP A 194 -4.42 31.75 1.89
N GLN A 195 -3.36 32.45 2.29
CA GLN A 195 -2.78 33.54 1.50
C GLN A 195 -2.29 33.05 0.13
N LYS A 196 -1.61 31.91 0.08
CA LYS A 196 -1.18 31.29 -1.19
C LYS A 196 -2.35 30.94 -2.11
N LYS A 197 -3.52 30.58 -1.56
CA LYS A 197 -4.67 30.11 -2.35
C LYS A 197 -5.64 31.20 -2.74
N PHE A 198 -5.91 32.14 -1.84
CA PHE A 198 -6.96 33.16 -1.99
C PHE A 198 -6.42 34.59 -1.97
N GLY A 199 -5.49 34.90 -1.09
CA GLY A 199 -4.80 36.19 -1.01
C GLY A 199 -5.65 37.36 -0.54
N ALA A 200 -6.98 37.25 -0.56
CA ALA A 200 -7.93 38.33 -0.21
C ALA A 200 -9.06 37.82 0.69
N LEU A 201 -9.55 38.69 1.57
CA LEU A 201 -10.71 38.42 2.41
C LEU A 201 -11.97 38.18 1.55
N PRO A 202 -12.88 37.31 2.00
CA PRO A 202 -14.10 37.03 1.27
C PRO A 202 -15.04 38.26 1.29
N SER A 203 -15.45 38.73 0.13
CA SER A 203 -16.40 39.83 -0.03
C SER A 203 -17.86 39.38 0.00
N THR A 204 -18.11 38.11 -0.35
CA THR A 204 -19.45 37.52 -0.39
C THR A 204 -19.59 36.34 0.57
N PRO A 205 -20.83 36.01 1.03
CA PRO A 205 -21.08 34.82 1.83
C PRO A 205 -20.65 33.52 1.12
N ALA A 206 -20.78 33.45 -0.19
CA ALA A 206 -20.37 32.31 -1.00
C ALA A 206 -18.85 32.10 -0.99
N GLU A 207 -18.08 33.18 -1.13
CA GLU A 207 -16.63 33.15 -1.02
C GLU A 207 -16.18 32.73 0.38
N ARG A 208 -16.81 33.31 1.41
CA ARG A 208 -16.54 32.91 2.80
C ARG A 208 -16.76 31.42 3.02
N ALA A 209 -17.86 30.87 2.53
CA ALA A 209 -18.15 29.45 2.63
C ALA A 209 -17.13 28.60 1.86
N LYS A 210 -16.64 29.05 0.69
CA LYS A 210 -15.61 28.39 -0.11
C LYS A 210 -14.27 28.35 0.63
N GLN A 211 -13.84 29.49 1.17
CA GLN A 211 -12.57 29.61 1.91
C GLN A 211 -12.61 28.79 3.20
N MET A 212 -13.73 28.84 3.94
CA MET A 212 -13.96 28.04 5.15
C MET A 212 -13.88 26.54 4.84
N ARG A 213 -14.60 26.05 3.83
CA ARG A 213 -14.57 24.63 3.42
C ARG A 213 -13.16 24.18 3.02
N PHE A 214 -12.40 25.02 2.36
CA PHE A 214 -11.02 24.69 1.98
C PHE A 214 -10.14 24.46 3.21
N LEU A 215 -10.13 25.36 4.18
CA LEU A 215 -9.32 25.20 5.40
C LEU A 215 -9.83 24.04 6.28
N ALA A 216 -11.17 23.91 6.41
CA ALA A 216 -11.77 22.80 7.15
C ALA A 216 -11.43 21.42 6.55
N SER A 217 -11.46 21.31 5.22
CA SER A 217 -11.05 20.06 4.53
C SER A 217 -9.58 19.69 4.75
N ARG A 218 -8.75 20.65 5.09
CA ARG A 218 -7.35 20.46 5.47
C ARG A 218 -7.17 20.14 6.95
N GLY A 219 -8.24 20.18 7.75
CA GLY A 219 -8.24 19.80 9.16
C GLY A 219 -7.74 20.88 10.10
N PHE A 220 -7.82 22.16 9.69
CA PHE A 220 -7.56 23.30 10.59
C PHE A 220 -8.72 23.52 11.54
N ALA A 221 -8.43 23.98 12.77
CA ALA A 221 -9.46 24.23 13.77
C ALA A 221 -10.40 25.36 13.36
N ALA A 222 -11.70 25.22 13.68
CA ALA A 222 -12.71 26.21 13.32
C ALA A 222 -12.40 27.63 13.86
N ALA A 223 -11.85 27.72 15.07
CA ALA A 223 -11.43 28.98 15.69
C ALA A 223 -10.36 29.69 14.85
N ILE A 224 -9.36 28.94 14.36
CA ILE A 224 -8.28 29.43 13.50
C ILE A 224 -8.87 29.93 12.16
N ILE A 225 -9.76 29.13 11.56
CA ILE A 225 -10.42 29.50 10.29
C ILE A 225 -11.20 30.80 10.45
N GLN A 226 -11.98 30.92 11.52
CA GLN A 226 -12.75 32.13 11.78
C GLN A 226 -11.86 33.34 12.01
N ARG A 227 -10.75 33.20 12.72
CA ARG A 227 -9.77 34.27 12.96
C ARG A 227 -9.16 34.76 11.63
N ILE A 228 -8.72 33.86 10.78
CA ILE A 228 -8.15 34.21 9.46
C ILE A 228 -9.18 34.92 8.59
N LEU A 229 -10.44 34.46 8.56
CA LEU A 229 -11.51 35.05 7.72
C LEU A 229 -12.10 36.32 8.28
N ARG A 230 -11.74 36.75 9.51
CA ARG A 230 -12.13 38.04 10.09
C ARG A 230 -11.05 39.10 9.90
N HIS A 231 -9.79 38.73 10.14
CA HIS A 231 -8.70 39.68 10.28
C HIS A 231 -7.77 39.73 9.05
N GLY A 232 -7.88 38.70 8.16
CA GLY A 232 -6.95 38.60 7.03
C GLY A 232 -5.52 38.28 7.49
N PRO A 233 -4.52 38.60 6.67
CA PRO A 233 -3.15 38.58 7.12
C PRO A 233 -3.02 39.69 8.19
N GLU A 234 -2.89 39.30 9.47
CA GLU A 234 -2.41 40.24 10.46
C GLU A 234 -1.01 40.64 9.98
N ASP A 235 -0.86 41.90 9.66
CA ASP A 235 0.41 42.57 9.53
C ASP A 235 0.97 42.49 10.97
N ASP A 236 1.83 41.49 11.26
CA ASP A 236 2.63 41.48 12.46
C ASP A 236 3.56 42.70 12.31
N GLY A 237 3.02 43.88 12.67
CA GLY A 237 3.77 45.11 12.74
C GLY A 237 4.98 44.87 13.63
N ILE A 238 6.13 44.84 13.01
CA ILE A 238 7.46 44.95 13.59
C ILE A 238 7.55 46.23 14.36
#